data_c3d797be18f716b2c655396c5c3d5461
#
_entry.id   c3d797be18f716b2c655396c5c3d5461
#
_cell.length_a   1.000
_cell.length_b   1.000
_cell.length_c   1.000
_cell.angle_alpha   90.00
_cell.angle_beta   90.00
_cell.angle_gamma   90.00
#
_symmetry.space_group_name_H-M   'P 1'
#
loop_
_entity.id
_entity.type
_entity.pdbx_description
1 polymer ?
#
loop_
_entity_poly.entity_id
_entity_poly.type
_entity_poly.pdbx_seq_one_letter_code
_entity_poly.pdbx_strand_id
1 'polypeptide(L)'
;MAVNETQLVQLFEQVLTLSKVDASQSVAILKSHYSDARTVRAATDAALRLGARVYAVELPAFNHPRAMGNDMTAYCGDTALTGNLAAQRALEAADLIVDTMMLLHSPEQEQILKTGTRILLAVEPPEVLARMLPNAEDKARVL
;
A
#
# COMPACT_ATOMS: atom_id res chain seq x y z
N MET A 1 4.72 5.77 22.24
CA MET A 1 5.39 7.00 21.77
C MET A 1 4.93 7.29 20.34
N ALA A 2 4.46 8.48 20.12
CA ALA A 2 4.00 8.88 18.80
C ALA A 2 5.20 9.04 17.84
N VAL A 3 5.02 8.60 16.63
CA VAL A 3 6.01 8.76 15.57
C VAL A 3 5.77 10.10 14.86
N ASN A 4 6.82 10.88 14.61
CA ASN A 4 6.65 12.14 13.88
C ASN A 4 6.68 11.89 12.36
N GLU A 5 6.20 12.88 11.62
CA GLU A 5 6.08 12.77 10.16
C GLU A 5 7.43 12.54 9.48
N THR A 6 8.46 13.24 9.93
CA THR A 6 9.80 13.11 9.35
C THR A 6 10.34 11.69 9.50
N GLN A 7 10.18 11.10 10.68
CA GLN A 7 10.60 9.72 10.92
C GLN A 7 9.85 8.74 10.03
N LEU A 8 8.55 8.93 9.88
CA LEU A 8 7.74 8.03 9.07
C LEU A 8 8.11 8.13 7.58
N VAL A 9 8.36 9.33 7.08
CA VAL A 9 8.85 9.53 5.70
C VAL A 9 10.19 8.82 5.50
N GLN A 10 11.12 8.96 6.43
CA GLN A 10 12.44 8.32 6.34
C GLN A 10 12.31 6.79 6.31
N LEU A 11 11.41 6.24 7.13
CA LEU A 11 11.17 4.79 7.13
C LEU A 11 10.60 4.31 5.80
N PHE A 12 9.65 5.04 5.23
CA PHE A 12 9.11 4.70 3.92
C PHE A 12 10.16 4.85 2.82
N GLU A 13 11.02 5.88 2.88
CA GLU A 13 12.13 6.01 1.92
C GLU A 13 13.03 4.77 1.95
N GLN A 14 13.35 4.29 3.14
CA GLN A 14 14.18 3.10 3.31
C GLN A 14 13.52 1.86 2.69
N VAL A 15 12.24 1.64 3.00
CA VAL A 15 11.49 0.49 2.49
C VAL A 15 11.33 0.56 0.98
N LEU A 16 10.99 1.73 0.45
CA LEU A 16 10.80 1.91 -0.99
C LEU A 16 12.11 1.75 -1.75
N THR A 17 13.22 2.21 -1.18
CA THR A 17 14.55 2.00 -1.76
C THR A 17 14.88 0.51 -1.82
N LEU A 18 14.61 -0.23 -0.77
CA LEU A 18 14.79 -1.69 -0.75
C LEU A 18 13.89 -2.38 -1.77
N SER A 19 12.74 -1.79 -2.06
CA SER A 19 11.79 -2.29 -3.07
C SER A 19 12.11 -1.83 -4.49
N LYS A 20 13.28 -1.24 -4.70
CA LYS A 20 13.78 -0.80 -6.01
C LYS A 20 13.01 0.38 -6.61
N VAL A 21 12.42 1.21 -5.77
CA VAL A 21 11.75 2.43 -6.23
C VAL A 21 12.79 3.51 -6.52
N ASP A 22 12.73 4.08 -7.70
CA ASP A 22 13.57 5.19 -8.14
C ASP A 22 12.81 6.02 -9.18
N ALA A 23 13.52 6.92 -9.87
CA ALA A 23 12.92 7.81 -10.86
C ALA A 23 12.31 7.08 -12.07
N SER A 24 12.66 5.81 -12.28
CA SER A 24 12.12 5.02 -13.39
C SER A 24 10.78 4.35 -13.04
N GLN A 25 10.37 4.41 -11.79
CA GLN A 25 9.22 3.66 -11.30
C GLN A 25 7.99 4.55 -11.11
N SER A 26 6.81 3.94 -11.29
CA SER A 26 5.54 4.57 -10.94
C SER A 26 4.99 3.90 -9.68
N VAL A 27 4.59 4.72 -8.72
CA VAL A 27 4.05 4.25 -7.43
C VAL A 27 2.62 4.74 -7.29
N ALA A 28 1.69 3.81 -7.09
CA ALA A 28 0.30 4.12 -6.80
C ALA A 28 0.04 3.98 -5.30
N ILE A 29 -0.61 4.97 -4.72
CA ILE A 29 -1.06 4.91 -3.33
C ILE A 29 -2.54 4.52 -3.36
N LEU A 30 -2.84 3.31 -2.92
CA LEU A 30 -4.22 2.83 -2.84
C LEU A 30 -4.78 3.15 -1.47
N LYS A 31 -5.86 3.92 -1.44
CA LYS A 31 -6.42 4.41 -0.18
C LYS A 31 -7.94 4.49 -0.21
N SER A 32 -8.53 4.52 0.98
CA SER A 32 -9.91 4.91 1.21
C SER A 32 -9.91 6.11 2.14
N HIS A 33 -11.10 6.68 2.40
CA HIS A 33 -11.17 7.78 3.38
C HIS A 33 -10.94 7.31 4.83
N TYR A 34 -10.90 6.01 5.08
CA TYR A 34 -10.52 5.46 6.39
C TYR A 34 -9.03 5.18 6.52
N SER A 35 -8.28 5.28 5.45
CA SER A 35 -6.82 5.09 5.51
C SER A 35 -6.20 6.17 6.39
N ASP A 36 -5.17 5.81 7.15
CA ASP A 36 -4.50 6.77 8.00
C ASP A 36 -3.80 7.84 7.15
N ALA A 37 -4.21 9.10 7.33
CA ALA A 37 -3.71 10.20 6.52
C ALA A 37 -2.20 10.41 6.69
N ARG A 38 -1.64 10.10 7.86
CA ARG A 38 -0.20 10.22 8.11
C ARG A 38 0.58 9.20 7.29
N THR A 39 0.07 7.97 7.23
CA THR A 39 0.68 6.91 6.42
C THR A 39 0.64 7.26 4.94
N VAL A 40 -0.52 7.69 4.45
CA VAL A 40 -0.69 8.07 3.04
C VAL A 40 0.26 9.20 2.67
N ARG A 41 0.33 10.23 3.49
CA ARG A 41 1.19 11.39 3.25
C ARG A 41 2.66 10.99 3.27
N ALA A 42 3.07 10.21 4.27
CA ALA A 42 4.47 9.80 4.40
C ALA A 42 4.92 8.92 3.23
N ALA A 43 4.09 7.97 2.81
CA ALA A 43 4.42 7.13 1.66
C ALA A 43 4.50 7.95 0.37
N THR A 44 3.58 8.88 0.18
CA THR A 44 3.58 9.77 -0.98
C THR A 44 4.85 10.62 -1.01
N ASP A 45 5.18 11.26 0.11
CA ASP A 45 6.36 12.13 0.19
C ASP A 45 7.65 11.35 -0.02
N ALA A 46 7.74 10.15 0.57
CA ALA A 46 8.91 9.29 0.40
C ALA A 46 9.11 8.90 -1.07
N ALA A 47 8.05 8.48 -1.74
CA ALA A 47 8.13 8.11 -3.15
C ALA A 47 8.53 9.29 -4.03
N LEU A 48 7.98 10.48 -3.75
CA LEU A 48 8.35 11.71 -4.47
C LEU A 48 9.82 12.06 -4.25
N ARG A 49 10.33 11.88 -3.04
CA ARG A 49 11.75 12.14 -2.74
C ARG A 49 12.69 11.22 -3.49
N LEU A 50 12.25 10.02 -3.78
CA LEU A 50 13.03 9.06 -4.59
C LEU A 50 12.93 9.35 -6.10
N GLY A 51 12.17 10.35 -6.48
CA GLY A 51 12.00 10.75 -7.87
C GLY A 51 10.95 9.97 -8.62
N ALA A 52 10.22 9.08 -7.96
CA ALA A 52 9.21 8.26 -8.60
C ALA A 52 8.01 9.08 -9.07
N ARG A 53 7.30 8.56 -10.05
CA ARG A 53 6.02 9.11 -10.47
C ARG A 53 4.95 8.57 -9.53
N VAL A 54 4.25 9.46 -8.85
CA VAL A 54 3.30 9.07 -7.80
C VAL A 54 1.90 9.51 -8.15
N TYR A 55 0.94 8.62 -7.94
CA TYR A 55 -0.48 8.94 -8.06
C TYR A 55 -1.27 8.16 -7.03
N ALA A 56 -2.46 8.63 -6.72
CA ALA A 56 -3.33 7.99 -5.75
C ALA A 56 -4.56 7.41 -6.43
N VAL A 57 -4.99 6.24 -5.98
CA VAL A 57 -6.27 5.65 -6.34
C VAL A 57 -7.08 5.59 -5.05
N GLU A 58 -8.14 6.39 -4.97
CA GLU A 58 -9.00 6.42 -3.80
C GLU A 58 -10.30 5.69 -4.10
N LEU A 59 -10.64 4.74 -3.26
CA LEU A 59 -11.85 3.95 -3.38
C LEU A 59 -12.75 4.19 -2.17
N PRO A 60 -14.08 4.04 -2.35
CA PRO A 60 -14.97 4.03 -1.19
C PRO A 60 -14.59 2.89 -0.26
N ALA A 61 -14.78 3.06 1.03
CA ALA A 61 -14.56 1.97 1.96
C ALA A 61 -15.52 0.83 1.63
N PHE A 62 -14.99 -0.40 1.62
CA PHE A 62 -15.81 -1.58 1.40
C PHE A 62 -16.60 -1.86 2.68
N ASN A 63 -17.91 -1.72 2.60
CA ASN A 63 -18.81 -1.81 3.76
C ASN A 63 -19.70 -3.03 3.66
N HIS A 64 -19.11 -4.20 3.46
CA HIS A 64 -19.83 -5.45 3.45
C HIS A 64 -20.05 -5.92 4.91
N PRO A 65 -21.24 -6.36 5.31
CA PRO A 65 -21.48 -6.77 6.70
C PRO A 65 -20.50 -7.82 7.23
N ARG A 66 -20.08 -8.76 6.40
CA ARG A 66 -19.09 -9.78 6.78
C ARG A 66 -17.71 -9.19 7.03
N ALA A 67 -17.34 -8.17 6.28
CA ALA A 67 -16.05 -7.53 6.40
C ALA A 67 -15.93 -6.68 7.67
N MET A 68 -17.06 -6.36 8.32
CA MET A 68 -17.09 -5.60 9.57
C MET A 68 -16.77 -6.44 10.79
N GLY A 69 -16.75 -7.76 10.67
CA GLY A 69 -16.45 -8.67 11.78
C GLY A 69 -15.01 -9.16 11.76
N ASN A 70 -14.72 -10.13 12.64
CA ASN A 70 -13.41 -10.78 12.71
C ASN A 70 -13.30 -12.01 11.82
N ASP A 71 -14.25 -12.19 10.91
CA ASP A 71 -14.26 -13.33 10.01
C ASP A 71 -13.33 -13.08 8.83
N MET A 72 -12.19 -13.75 8.83
CA MET A 72 -11.19 -13.62 7.76
C MET A 72 -11.70 -14.05 6.40
N THR A 73 -12.74 -14.89 6.35
CA THR A 73 -13.33 -15.29 5.06
C THR A 73 -14.01 -14.13 4.36
N ALA A 74 -14.36 -13.08 5.08
CA ALA A 74 -14.97 -11.88 4.50
C ALA A 74 -14.00 -11.12 3.58
N TYR A 75 -12.70 -11.37 3.72
CA TYR A 75 -11.67 -10.74 2.89
C TYR A 75 -11.33 -11.58 1.65
N CYS A 76 -11.96 -12.74 1.51
CA CYS A 76 -11.77 -13.63 0.35
C CYS A 76 -12.98 -13.47 -0.56
N GLY A 77 -12.86 -12.66 -1.60
CA GLY A 77 -13.97 -12.41 -2.52
C GLY A 77 -14.09 -10.93 -2.84
N ASP A 78 -15.27 -10.36 -2.63
CA ASP A 78 -15.53 -8.98 -3.01
C ASP A 78 -14.76 -7.98 -2.15
N THR A 79 -14.22 -6.96 -2.81
CA THR A 79 -13.50 -5.84 -2.18
C THR A 79 -14.06 -4.53 -2.73
N ALA A 80 -13.54 -3.39 -2.25
CA ALA A 80 -13.89 -2.09 -2.82
C ALA A 80 -13.53 -1.96 -4.29
N LEU A 81 -12.62 -2.80 -4.77
CA LEU A 81 -12.17 -2.81 -6.16
C LEU A 81 -13.06 -3.65 -7.08
N THR A 82 -13.85 -4.55 -6.51
CA THR A 82 -14.70 -5.46 -7.30
C THR A 82 -15.64 -4.69 -8.21
N GLY A 83 -15.60 -5.00 -9.50
CA GLY A 83 -16.45 -4.33 -10.49
C GLY A 83 -15.96 -2.95 -10.92
N ASN A 84 -14.87 -2.46 -10.36
CA ASN A 84 -14.30 -1.16 -10.75
C ASN A 84 -13.08 -1.38 -11.67
N LEU A 85 -13.36 -1.61 -12.94
CA LEU A 85 -12.31 -1.90 -13.91
C LEU A 85 -11.35 -0.73 -14.11
N ALA A 86 -11.85 0.51 -14.04
CA ALA A 86 -11.01 1.70 -14.21
C ALA A 86 -9.94 1.77 -13.11
N ALA A 87 -10.32 1.56 -11.86
CA ALA A 87 -9.38 1.54 -10.75
C ALA A 87 -8.42 0.35 -10.86
N GLN A 88 -8.93 -0.81 -11.25
CA GLN A 88 -8.12 -2.00 -11.47
C GLN A 88 -7.00 -1.72 -12.48
N ARG A 89 -7.34 -1.13 -13.62
CA ARG A 89 -6.37 -0.80 -14.65
C ARG A 89 -5.37 0.24 -14.19
N ALA A 90 -5.82 1.25 -13.44
CA ALA A 90 -4.93 2.26 -12.88
C ALA A 90 -3.89 1.63 -11.95
N LEU A 91 -4.27 0.64 -11.17
CA LEU A 91 -3.34 -0.06 -10.28
C LEU A 91 -2.40 -0.98 -11.05
N GLU A 92 -2.90 -1.67 -12.07
CA GLU A 92 -2.06 -2.53 -12.91
C GLU A 92 -0.99 -1.76 -13.67
N ALA A 93 -1.18 -0.46 -13.89
CA ALA A 93 -0.22 0.38 -14.58
C ALA A 93 0.96 0.80 -13.69
N ALA A 94 0.87 0.61 -12.39
CA ALA A 94 1.95 0.96 -11.47
C ALA A 94 3.02 -0.13 -11.41
N ASP A 95 4.24 0.26 -11.06
CA ASP A 95 5.31 -0.70 -10.75
C ASP A 95 5.18 -1.20 -9.32
N LEU A 96 4.73 -0.34 -8.42
CA LEU A 96 4.52 -0.68 -7.02
C LEU A 96 3.28 0.04 -6.49
N ILE A 97 2.50 -0.69 -5.71
CA ILE A 97 1.32 -0.14 -5.01
C ILE A 97 1.63 -0.13 -3.52
N VAL A 98 1.40 1.01 -2.87
CA VAL A 98 1.33 1.06 -1.41
C VAL A 98 -0.14 0.87 -1.04
N ASP A 99 -0.48 -0.29 -0.50
CA ASP A 99 -1.85 -0.69 -0.19
C ASP A 99 -2.19 -0.34 1.27
N THR A 100 -3.03 0.67 1.44
CA THR A 100 -3.53 1.07 2.77
C THR A 100 -4.97 0.61 3.02
N MET A 101 -5.51 -0.25 2.14
CA MET A 101 -6.89 -0.72 2.21
C MET A 101 -7.03 -2.22 2.44
N MET A 102 -5.95 -2.97 2.33
CA MET A 102 -5.93 -4.42 2.46
C MET A 102 -6.71 -5.15 1.35
N LEU A 103 -6.11 -5.27 0.18
CA LEU A 103 -6.66 -6.08 -0.93
C LEU A 103 -6.38 -7.59 -0.77
N LEU A 104 -5.95 -8.00 0.38
CA LEU A 104 -5.43 -9.34 0.63
C LEU A 104 -6.39 -10.45 0.18
N HIS A 105 -5.86 -11.43 -0.52
CA HIS A 105 -6.58 -12.63 -0.97
C HIS A 105 -7.74 -12.36 -1.93
N SER A 106 -7.73 -11.25 -2.65
CA SER A 106 -8.77 -10.94 -3.62
C SER A 106 -8.36 -11.37 -5.03
N PRO A 107 -9.34 -11.69 -5.90
CA PRO A 107 -9.05 -11.94 -7.32
C PRO A 107 -8.40 -10.72 -7.99
N GLU A 108 -8.77 -9.53 -7.58
CA GLU A 108 -8.23 -8.28 -8.11
C GLU A 108 -6.74 -8.15 -7.77
N GLN A 109 -6.35 -8.50 -6.54
CA GLN A 109 -4.95 -8.51 -6.15
C GLN A 109 -4.15 -9.51 -6.98
N GLU A 110 -4.70 -10.70 -7.19
CA GLU A 110 -4.04 -11.73 -7.98
C GLU A 110 -3.80 -11.26 -9.41
N GLN A 111 -4.78 -10.60 -10.01
CA GLN A 111 -4.66 -10.05 -11.35
C GLN A 111 -3.60 -8.96 -11.43
N ILE A 112 -3.55 -8.08 -10.43
CA ILE A 112 -2.53 -7.03 -10.34
C ILE A 112 -1.14 -7.65 -10.27
N LEU A 113 -0.96 -8.64 -9.43
CA LEU A 113 0.34 -9.31 -9.28
C LEU A 113 0.79 -9.97 -10.58
N LYS A 114 -0.13 -10.50 -11.38
CA LYS A 114 0.18 -11.11 -12.67
C LYS A 114 0.74 -10.13 -13.69
N THR A 115 0.45 -8.83 -13.54
CA THR A 115 1.02 -7.81 -14.43
C THR A 115 2.45 -7.44 -14.08
N GLY A 116 3.00 -8.00 -13.01
CA GLY A 116 4.34 -7.68 -12.51
C GLY A 116 4.35 -6.55 -11.48
N THR A 117 3.22 -5.94 -11.20
CA THR A 117 3.11 -4.90 -10.16
C THR A 117 3.33 -5.52 -8.79
N ARG A 118 4.16 -4.86 -7.98
CA ARG A 118 4.45 -5.29 -6.60
C ARG A 118 3.53 -4.55 -5.65
N ILE A 119 3.24 -5.16 -4.50
CA ILE A 119 2.34 -4.56 -3.50
C ILE A 119 3.04 -4.52 -2.16
N LEU A 120 3.08 -3.33 -1.56
CA LEU A 120 3.56 -3.11 -0.20
C LEU A 120 2.34 -2.82 0.68
N LEU A 121 2.07 -3.71 1.61
CA LEU A 121 0.93 -3.55 2.53
C LEU A 121 1.32 -2.61 3.68
N ALA A 122 0.53 -1.57 3.89
CA ALA A 122 0.80 -0.55 4.92
C ALA A 122 -0.51 -0.15 5.64
N VAL A 123 -1.22 -1.15 6.17
CA VAL A 123 -2.52 -0.94 6.83
C VAL A 123 -2.42 -0.73 8.33
N GLU A 124 -1.26 -1.03 8.93
CA GLU A 124 -1.08 -0.88 10.36
C GLU A 124 -0.97 0.59 10.76
N PRO A 125 -1.28 0.94 12.03
CA PRO A 125 -1.09 2.31 12.50
C PRO A 125 0.38 2.77 12.35
N PRO A 126 0.62 4.08 12.17
CA PRO A 126 2.00 4.58 11.99
C PRO A 126 2.97 4.14 13.08
N GLU A 127 2.53 4.05 14.33
CA GLU A 127 3.36 3.62 15.46
C GLU A 127 3.80 2.16 15.30
N VAL A 128 2.93 1.31 14.76
CA VAL A 128 3.25 -0.09 14.47
C VAL A 128 4.18 -0.19 13.27
N LEU A 129 3.90 0.56 12.20
CA LEU A 129 4.77 0.61 11.03
C LEU A 129 6.18 1.04 11.39
N ALA A 130 6.32 2.03 12.29
CA ALA A 130 7.62 2.49 12.74
C ALA A 130 8.44 1.42 13.44
N ARG A 131 7.78 0.44 14.08
CA ARG A 131 8.46 -0.69 14.71
C ARG A 131 8.78 -1.81 13.72
N MET A 132 7.97 -1.95 12.66
CA MET A 132 8.13 -3.02 11.67
C MET A 132 9.13 -2.65 10.57
N LEU A 133 9.07 -1.43 10.08
CA LEU A 133 9.87 -0.99 8.93
C LEU A 133 11.38 -1.05 9.14
N PRO A 134 11.93 -0.74 10.33
CA PRO A 134 13.39 -0.86 10.55
C PRO A 134 13.94 -2.25 10.30
N ASN A 135 13.10 -3.28 10.33
CA ASN A 135 13.52 -4.66 10.09
C ASN A 135 13.47 -5.04 8.60
N ALA A 136 13.05 -4.12 7.75
CA ALA A 136 12.90 -4.41 6.32
C ALA A 136 14.24 -4.73 5.65
N GLU A 137 15.32 -4.07 6.06
CA GLU A 137 16.64 -4.32 5.53
C GLU A 137 17.12 -5.74 5.84
N ASP A 138 16.95 -6.18 7.09
CA ASP A 138 17.32 -7.54 7.50
C ASP A 138 16.50 -8.58 6.74
N LYS A 139 15.21 -8.33 6.57
CA LYS A 139 14.35 -9.24 5.80
C LYS A 139 14.76 -9.31 4.35
N ALA A 140 15.12 -8.19 3.75
CA ALA A 140 15.58 -8.15 2.37
C ALA A 140 16.87 -8.91 2.16
N ARG A 141 17.75 -8.92 3.15
CA ARG A 141 19.01 -9.68 3.08
C ARG A 141 18.82 -11.19 3.17
N VAL A 142 17.77 -11.63 3.84
CA VAL A 142 17.47 -13.07 3.99
C VAL A 142 16.86 -13.64 2.72
N LEU A 143 16.15 -12.83 1.99
CA LEU A 143 15.51 -13.25 0.75
C LEU A 143 16.48 -13.20 -0.43
#